data_30785b18bf92aa818548c0efc7e62ba7
#
_entry.id   30785b18bf92aa818548c0efc7e62ba7
#
_cell.length_a   1.000
_cell.length_b   1.000
_cell.length_c   1.000
_cell.angle_alpha   90.00
_cell.angle_beta   90.00
_cell.angle_gamma   90.00
#
_symmetry.space_group_name_H-M   'P 1'
#
loop_
_entity.id
_entity.type
_entity.pdbx_description
1 polymer ?
#
loop_
_entity_poly.entity_id
_entity_poly.type
_entity_poly.pdbx_seq_one_letter_code
_entity_poly.pdbx_strand_id
1 'polypeptide(L)'
;SLQVLSNPLDALMGSLSIDPNTDKPFEPMDYKEIPWSNANRCLRCASGKAEACSRCLDVCPANCIDIHNQSVRIDDEACLQCGLCVAACPTETFNTRRHTSRMLYDQVARAASAYEQCYITCTRALARKPEGNEICLPCVGMLSADIWFSILTDFDNVSVYLPLGVCDRCRTTTGEEAYTQAIATAEEWTGATVGLEVDGNNLNHNFTRAYIRSQFISNAMNGAERLVSASSPVLAGAKAIADRINSHARSLDKLQTQLDDVMGLRTTDMRQSMLTQDRRLVMGALQHDPDLAPYVKLAAPIWDSSKCTVCGDCKNTCTTHAIDIDERGKLTIKMPFCVNCGACEIVCPEPGALTMVPMNTSELVVRDRKAEETERLEAL
;
A
#
# COMPACT_ATOMS: atom_id res chain seq x y z
N SER A 1 22.88 6.57 42.86
CA SER A 1 21.75 6.81 41.93
C SER A 1 22.18 7.82 40.90
N LEU A 2 22.63 7.33 39.77
CA LEU A 2 22.86 8.11 38.56
C LEU A 2 21.50 8.32 37.91
N GLN A 3 20.97 9.53 37.97
CA GLN A 3 19.88 9.97 37.10
C GLN A 3 20.38 9.89 35.66
N VAL A 4 19.80 8.99 34.90
CA VAL A 4 19.90 8.97 33.45
C VAL A 4 19.31 10.29 32.98
N LEU A 5 20.16 11.20 32.52
CA LEU A 5 19.76 12.44 31.86
C LEU A 5 19.03 12.00 30.60
N SER A 6 17.71 12.10 30.61
CA SER A 6 16.87 11.94 29.40
C SER A 6 17.46 12.90 28.35
N ASN A 7 17.67 12.35 27.15
CA ASN A 7 18.25 13.08 26.03
C ASN A 7 17.40 14.34 25.78
N PRO A 8 17.96 15.56 25.80
CA PRO A 8 17.19 16.79 25.56
C PRO A 8 16.49 16.79 24.19
N LEU A 9 16.90 15.92 23.27
CA LEU A 9 16.22 15.70 22.00
C LEU A 9 14.87 14.99 22.16
N ASP A 10 14.72 14.07 23.12
CA ASP A 10 13.44 13.38 23.37
C ASP A 10 12.40 14.35 23.92
N ALA A 11 12.82 15.31 24.73
CA ALA A 11 11.95 16.35 25.27
C ALA A 11 11.49 17.36 24.17
N LEU A 12 12.35 17.62 23.16
CA LEU A 12 12.00 18.51 22.04
C LEU A 12 11.12 17.79 21.00
N MET A 13 11.36 16.51 20.75
CA MET A 13 10.55 15.69 19.85
C MET A 13 9.15 15.44 20.42
N GLY A 14 9.01 15.28 21.72
CA GLY A 14 7.72 15.23 22.43
C GLY A 14 6.92 16.53 22.34
N SER A 15 7.58 17.69 22.14
CA SER A 15 6.89 18.97 21.98
C SER A 15 6.49 19.32 20.56
N LEU A 16 7.04 18.62 19.54
CA LEU A 16 6.72 18.83 18.12
C LEU A 16 5.71 17.83 17.57
N SER A 17 5.56 16.67 18.19
CA SER A 17 4.39 15.80 18.04
C SER A 17 3.52 15.96 19.28
N ILE A 18 2.66 16.96 19.30
CA ILE A 18 1.57 17.04 20.27
C ILE A 18 0.60 15.93 19.90
N ASP A 19 0.94 14.70 20.28
CA ASP A 19 -0.03 13.65 20.44
C ASP A 19 -0.72 13.91 21.79
N PRO A 20 -2.00 14.35 21.78
CA PRO A 20 -2.75 14.58 23.01
C PRO A 20 -2.93 13.32 23.88
N ASN A 21 -2.37 12.18 23.44
CA ASN A 21 -2.44 10.88 24.09
C ASN A 21 -1.16 10.43 24.81
N THR A 22 -0.13 11.28 24.98
CA THR A 22 1.14 10.88 25.62
C THR A 22 0.99 10.32 27.03
N ASP A 23 -0.07 10.68 27.76
CA ASP A 23 -0.31 10.24 29.15
C ASP A 23 -1.31 9.08 29.29
N LYS A 24 -1.95 8.66 28.19
CA LYS A 24 -2.89 7.52 28.27
C LYS A 24 -2.13 6.18 28.29
N PRO A 25 -2.62 5.19 29.07
CA PRO A 25 -2.08 3.82 29.00
C PRO A 25 -2.26 3.26 27.58
N PHE A 26 -1.47 2.23 27.25
CA PHE A 26 -1.61 1.52 25.99
C PHE A 26 -2.94 0.77 25.93
N GLU A 27 -3.76 1.12 24.96
CA GLU A 27 -5.04 0.47 24.69
C GLU A 27 -5.00 -0.13 23.27
N PRO A 28 -5.00 -1.47 23.12
CA PRO A 28 -4.98 -2.10 21.80
C PRO A 28 -6.09 -1.64 20.86
N MET A 29 -7.22 -1.23 21.41
CA MET A 29 -8.39 -0.76 20.65
C MET A 29 -8.13 0.60 19.96
N ASP A 30 -7.19 1.41 20.45
CA ASP A 30 -6.83 2.68 19.81
C ASP A 30 -6.19 2.48 18.42
N TYR A 31 -5.65 1.28 18.17
CA TYR A 31 -5.02 0.89 16.89
C TYR A 31 -5.98 0.11 15.99
N LYS A 32 -7.21 -0.14 16.42
CA LYS A 32 -8.19 -0.96 15.70
C LYS A 32 -9.33 -0.11 15.18
N GLU A 33 -9.91 -0.57 14.09
CA GLU A 33 -11.05 0.08 13.45
C GLU A 33 -11.90 -0.98 12.73
N ILE A 34 -13.21 -0.90 12.86
CA ILE A 34 -14.13 -1.69 12.03
C ILE A 34 -14.10 -1.10 10.63
N PRO A 35 -13.73 -1.90 9.60
CA PRO A 35 -13.77 -1.41 8.23
C PRO A 35 -15.21 -1.09 7.80
N TRP A 36 -15.39 -0.03 7.05
CA TRP A 36 -16.67 0.20 6.36
C TRP A 36 -16.61 -0.39 4.95
N SER A 37 -17.77 -0.78 4.40
CA SER A 37 -17.86 -1.43 3.10
C SER A 37 -18.55 -0.56 2.05
N ASN A 38 -18.11 -0.70 0.79
CA ASN A 38 -18.76 -0.12 -0.39
C ASN A 38 -19.14 -1.25 -1.36
N ALA A 39 -20.41 -1.65 -1.34
CA ALA A 39 -20.92 -2.75 -2.16
C ALA A 39 -20.75 -2.52 -3.67
N ASN A 40 -20.73 -1.27 -4.14
CA ASN A 40 -20.52 -0.93 -5.55
C ASN A 40 -19.12 -1.34 -6.08
N ARG A 41 -18.18 -1.59 -5.17
CA ARG A 41 -16.83 -2.06 -5.50
C ARG A 41 -16.71 -3.58 -5.38
N CYS A 42 -17.71 -4.27 -4.84
CA CYS A 42 -17.68 -5.71 -4.64
C CYS A 42 -17.97 -6.47 -5.94
N LEU A 43 -17.04 -7.34 -6.33
CA LEU A 43 -17.17 -8.16 -7.54
C LEU A 43 -18.39 -9.10 -7.51
N ARG A 44 -18.71 -9.66 -6.32
CA ARG A 44 -19.93 -10.49 -6.15
C ARG A 44 -21.20 -9.66 -6.29
N CYS A 45 -21.22 -8.45 -5.73
CA CYS A 45 -22.38 -7.56 -5.87
C CYS A 45 -22.56 -7.09 -7.32
N ALA A 46 -21.45 -6.76 -8.00
CA ALA A 46 -21.50 -6.29 -9.39
C ALA A 46 -21.94 -7.39 -10.38
N SER A 47 -21.45 -8.63 -10.18
CA SER A 47 -21.78 -9.76 -11.06
C SER A 47 -23.08 -10.47 -10.69
N GLY A 48 -23.52 -10.38 -9.45
CA GLY A 48 -24.59 -11.22 -8.90
C GLY A 48 -24.19 -12.69 -8.73
N LYS A 49 -22.91 -13.05 -8.93
CA LYS A 49 -22.39 -14.42 -8.89
C LYS A 49 -21.49 -14.62 -7.68
N ALA A 50 -21.79 -15.64 -6.86
CA ALA A 50 -21.00 -15.94 -5.65
C ALA A 50 -19.56 -16.36 -5.96
N GLU A 51 -19.36 -17.06 -7.07
CA GLU A 51 -18.07 -17.53 -7.56
C GLU A 51 -17.12 -16.44 -8.03
N ALA A 52 -17.63 -15.23 -8.28
CA ALA A 52 -16.82 -14.13 -8.80
C ALA A 52 -15.67 -13.72 -7.84
N CYS A 53 -15.85 -13.87 -6.52
CA CYS A 53 -14.82 -13.58 -5.54
C CYS A 53 -15.22 -14.08 -4.14
N SER A 54 -14.27 -14.68 -3.38
CA SER A 54 -14.45 -15.11 -1.99
C SER A 54 -13.38 -14.56 -1.02
N ARG A 55 -12.39 -13.81 -1.50
CA ARG A 55 -11.16 -13.45 -0.79
C ARG A 55 -11.37 -12.89 0.62
N CYS A 56 -12.33 -11.98 0.79
CA CYS A 56 -12.61 -11.39 2.11
C CYS A 56 -13.30 -12.37 3.06
N LEU A 57 -14.06 -13.34 2.55
CA LEU A 57 -14.70 -14.40 3.34
C LEU A 57 -13.64 -15.42 3.79
N ASP A 58 -12.75 -15.80 2.88
CA ASP A 58 -11.71 -16.81 3.13
C ASP A 58 -10.70 -16.32 4.17
N VAL A 59 -10.36 -15.02 4.15
CA VAL A 59 -9.37 -14.45 5.06
C VAL A 59 -9.95 -14.05 6.42
N CYS A 60 -11.29 -13.94 6.56
CA CYS A 60 -11.91 -13.46 7.79
C CYS A 60 -11.92 -14.52 8.90
N PRO A 61 -11.12 -14.38 9.98
CA PRO A 61 -11.04 -15.39 11.04
C PRO A 61 -12.30 -15.46 11.90
N ALA A 62 -13.15 -14.44 11.86
CA ALA A 62 -14.39 -14.35 12.63
C ALA A 62 -15.63 -14.72 11.82
N ASN A 63 -15.50 -14.94 10.49
CA ASN A 63 -16.61 -15.17 9.57
C ASN A 63 -17.71 -14.10 9.70
N CYS A 64 -17.35 -12.86 9.99
CA CYS A 64 -18.26 -11.76 10.29
C CYS A 64 -18.70 -10.97 9.06
N ILE A 65 -18.34 -11.41 7.84
CA ILE A 65 -18.68 -10.73 6.58
C ILE A 65 -19.81 -11.48 5.89
N ASP A 66 -20.85 -10.76 5.58
CA ASP A 66 -22.02 -11.25 4.84
C ASP A 66 -22.20 -10.50 3.53
N ILE A 67 -22.40 -11.24 2.42
CA ILE A 67 -22.58 -10.66 1.08
C ILE A 67 -23.85 -11.24 0.46
N HIS A 68 -24.94 -10.49 0.55
CA HIS A 68 -26.23 -10.86 0.01
C HIS A 68 -26.95 -9.68 -0.65
N ASN A 69 -27.75 -9.94 -1.67
CA ASN A 69 -28.62 -8.95 -2.31
C ASN A 69 -27.91 -7.64 -2.67
N GLN A 70 -26.73 -7.73 -3.28
CA GLN A 70 -25.90 -6.57 -3.66
C GLN A 70 -25.50 -5.70 -2.45
N SER A 71 -25.47 -6.28 -1.27
CA SER A 71 -25.05 -5.63 -0.02
C SER A 71 -23.86 -6.38 0.59
N VAL A 72 -22.95 -5.64 1.18
CA VAL A 72 -21.83 -6.16 1.96
C VAL A 72 -21.97 -5.63 3.38
N ARG A 73 -22.07 -6.52 4.34
CA ARG A 73 -22.23 -6.20 5.75
C ARG A 73 -21.12 -6.81 6.57
N ILE A 74 -20.75 -6.14 7.63
CA ILE A 74 -19.83 -6.63 8.67
C ILE A 74 -20.62 -6.69 9.95
N ASP A 75 -20.56 -7.81 10.65
CA ASP A 75 -21.08 -7.93 12.01
C ASP A 75 -20.07 -7.27 12.96
N ASP A 76 -20.42 -6.10 13.48
CA ASP A 76 -19.56 -5.26 14.31
C ASP A 76 -19.20 -5.94 15.64
N GLU A 77 -20.08 -6.78 16.20
CA GLU A 77 -19.85 -7.48 17.45
C GLU A 77 -18.88 -8.65 17.28
N ALA A 78 -18.96 -9.34 16.15
CA ALA A 78 -18.07 -10.46 15.83
C ALA A 78 -16.72 -10.00 15.24
N CYS A 79 -16.64 -8.80 14.67
CA CYS A 79 -15.47 -8.29 13.96
C CYS A 79 -14.27 -8.10 14.90
N LEU A 80 -13.15 -8.75 14.58
CA LEU A 80 -11.88 -8.61 15.34
C LEU A 80 -11.13 -7.30 15.01
N GLN A 81 -11.60 -6.54 14.04
CA GLN A 81 -10.98 -5.29 13.58
C GLN A 81 -9.52 -5.46 13.15
N CYS A 82 -9.19 -6.61 12.57
CA CYS A 82 -7.84 -7.00 12.21
C CYS A 82 -7.36 -6.41 10.87
N GLY A 83 -8.28 -5.94 10.02
CA GLY A 83 -7.96 -5.32 8.73
C GLY A 83 -7.65 -6.30 7.59
N LEU A 84 -7.68 -7.62 7.80
CA LEU A 84 -7.35 -8.62 6.75
C LEU A 84 -8.24 -8.51 5.52
N CYS A 85 -9.53 -8.24 5.71
CA CYS A 85 -10.48 -8.06 4.59
C CYS A 85 -10.15 -6.82 3.73
N VAL A 86 -9.50 -5.80 4.31
CA VAL A 86 -9.02 -4.63 3.57
C VAL A 86 -7.87 -5.02 2.66
N ALA A 87 -6.86 -5.73 3.19
CA ALA A 87 -5.70 -6.20 2.42
C ALA A 87 -6.08 -7.22 1.33
N ALA A 88 -7.04 -8.11 1.62
CA ALA A 88 -7.42 -9.16 0.68
C ALA A 88 -8.31 -8.68 -0.47
N CYS A 89 -8.94 -7.50 -0.35
CA CYS A 89 -9.90 -7.01 -1.35
C CYS A 89 -9.22 -6.24 -2.48
N PRO A 90 -9.12 -6.79 -3.70
CA PRO A 90 -8.39 -6.15 -4.80
C PRO A 90 -9.10 -4.90 -5.33
N THR A 91 -10.38 -4.72 -5.01
CA THR A 91 -11.21 -3.62 -5.51
C THR A 91 -11.57 -2.59 -4.45
N GLU A 92 -10.92 -2.66 -3.27
CA GLU A 92 -11.15 -1.76 -2.15
C GLU A 92 -12.62 -1.64 -1.74
N THR A 93 -13.32 -2.79 -1.69
CA THR A 93 -14.67 -2.85 -1.13
C THR A 93 -14.67 -2.46 0.34
N PHE A 94 -13.64 -2.85 1.08
CA PHE A 94 -13.45 -2.53 2.49
C PHE A 94 -12.42 -1.41 2.65
N ASN A 95 -12.73 -0.46 3.51
CA ASN A 95 -11.89 0.70 3.76
C ASN A 95 -11.84 1.02 5.26
N THR A 96 -10.75 1.67 5.66
CA THR A 96 -10.55 2.20 7.01
C THR A 96 -10.18 3.67 6.92
N ARG A 97 -10.33 4.41 8.03
CA ARG A 97 -9.95 5.83 8.08
C ARG A 97 -8.49 6.01 8.45
N ARG A 98 -7.94 5.09 9.28
CA ARG A 98 -6.60 5.20 9.87
C ARG A 98 -5.55 4.37 9.15
N HIS A 99 -5.96 3.36 8.37
CA HIS A 99 -5.06 2.35 7.79
C HIS A 99 -5.31 2.20 6.30
N THR A 100 -5.37 3.30 5.56
CA THR A 100 -5.37 3.22 4.09
C THR A 100 -3.98 2.82 3.62
N SER A 101 -3.87 2.14 2.48
CA SER A 101 -2.58 1.67 1.91
C SER A 101 -1.55 2.79 1.83
N ARG A 102 -2.00 3.99 1.40
CA ARG A 102 -1.15 5.18 1.36
C ARG A 102 -0.68 5.62 2.74
N MET A 103 -1.56 5.66 3.75
CA MET A 103 -1.18 6.07 5.11
C MET A 103 -0.21 5.08 5.74
N LEU A 104 -0.41 3.78 5.50
CA LEU A 104 0.48 2.72 5.98
C LEU A 104 1.87 2.86 5.36
N TYR A 105 1.94 3.01 4.03
CA TYR A 105 3.20 3.28 3.35
C TYR A 105 3.88 4.54 3.89
N ASP A 106 3.17 5.67 4.02
CA ASP A 106 3.71 6.94 4.51
C ASP A 106 4.22 6.86 5.96
N GLN A 107 3.58 6.04 6.81
CA GLN A 107 4.05 5.80 8.19
C GLN A 107 5.39 5.05 8.19
N VAL A 108 5.49 3.96 7.41
CA VAL A 108 6.74 3.20 7.26
C VAL A 108 7.83 4.07 6.65
N ALA A 109 7.52 4.82 5.59
CA ALA A 109 8.48 5.69 4.92
C ALA A 109 9.08 6.74 5.86
N ARG A 110 8.26 7.36 6.70
CA ARG A 110 8.74 8.31 7.72
C ARG A 110 9.67 7.64 8.74
N ALA A 111 9.25 6.49 9.28
CA ALA A 111 10.03 5.77 10.27
C ALA A 111 11.35 5.25 9.67
N ALA A 112 11.31 4.58 8.53
CA ALA A 112 12.50 4.04 7.86
C ALA A 112 13.49 5.12 7.42
N SER A 113 13.01 6.33 7.10
CA SER A 113 13.89 7.45 6.75
C SER A 113 14.56 8.11 7.96
N ALA A 114 13.91 8.09 9.12
CA ALA A 114 14.38 8.76 10.31
C ALA A 114 15.29 7.88 11.19
N TYR A 115 15.03 6.59 11.24
CA TYR A 115 15.68 5.64 12.14
C TYR A 115 16.58 4.66 11.39
N GLU A 116 17.57 4.11 12.09
CA GLU A 116 18.46 3.07 11.53
C GLU A 116 17.69 1.79 11.19
N GLN A 117 16.61 1.52 11.93
CA GLN A 117 15.73 0.37 11.72
C GLN A 117 14.28 0.79 11.91
N CYS A 118 13.37 0.28 11.08
CA CYS A 118 11.93 0.42 11.21
C CYS A 118 11.32 -0.95 11.49
N TYR A 119 10.42 -1.05 12.45
CA TYR A 119 9.75 -2.29 12.81
C TYR A 119 8.26 -2.22 12.53
N ILE A 120 7.74 -3.18 11.78
CA ILE A 120 6.31 -3.39 11.61
C ILE A 120 5.87 -4.48 12.58
N THR A 121 4.87 -4.20 13.39
CA THR A 121 4.42 -5.10 14.46
C THR A 121 2.90 -5.01 14.65
N CYS A 122 2.37 -5.75 15.60
CA CYS A 122 0.95 -5.69 15.93
C CYS A 122 0.70 -5.40 17.42
N THR A 123 -0.51 -4.96 17.73
CA THR A 123 -0.95 -4.64 19.09
C THR A 123 -0.74 -5.78 20.08
N ARG A 124 -0.85 -7.04 19.63
CA ARG A 124 -0.63 -8.21 20.46
C ARG A 124 0.85 -8.46 20.75
N ALA A 125 1.71 -8.29 19.75
CA ALA A 125 3.14 -8.53 19.88
C ALA A 125 3.80 -7.44 20.73
N LEU A 126 3.45 -6.19 20.49
CA LEU A 126 4.08 -5.05 21.14
C LEU A 126 3.60 -4.90 22.60
N ALA A 127 2.29 -4.99 22.85
CA ALA A 127 1.63 -4.92 24.16
C ALA A 127 2.04 -3.69 25.01
N ARG A 128 2.54 -2.63 24.40
CA ARG A 128 2.93 -1.33 24.96
C ARG A 128 2.77 -0.24 23.91
N LYS A 129 2.92 1.01 24.29
CA LYS A 129 2.98 2.11 23.31
C LYS A 129 4.15 1.92 22.35
N PRO A 130 3.93 2.12 21.04
CA PRO A 130 5.01 2.06 20.06
C PRO A 130 6.00 3.22 20.21
N GLU A 131 7.26 2.94 19.97
CA GLU A 131 8.29 3.93 19.76
C GLU A 131 8.16 4.53 18.34
N GLY A 132 8.91 5.61 18.06
CA GLY A 132 8.77 6.36 16.81
C GLY A 132 9.11 5.57 15.53
N ASN A 133 9.83 4.46 15.64
CA ASN A 133 10.17 3.57 14.54
C ASN A 133 9.41 2.24 14.57
N GLU A 134 8.40 2.13 15.42
CA GLU A 134 7.54 0.94 15.50
C GLU A 134 6.16 1.25 14.93
N ILE A 135 5.82 0.61 13.83
CA ILE A 135 4.51 0.72 13.19
C ILE A 135 3.59 -0.34 13.77
N CYS A 136 2.78 0.06 14.74
CA CYS A 136 1.86 -0.84 15.44
C CYS A 136 0.53 -0.95 14.72
N LEU A 137 0.22 -2.14 14.23
CA LEU A 137 -0.98 -2.45 13.46
C LEU A 137 -1.95 -3.35 14.27
N PRO A 138 -3.23 -3.41 13.90
CA PRO A 138 -4.14 -4.44 14.41
C PRO A 138 -3.62 -5.86 14.18
N CYS A 139 -3.13 -6.13 12.97
CA CYS A 139 -2.46 -7.35 12.54
C CYS A 139 -1.49 -7.00 11.41
N VAL A 140 -0.29 -7.62 11.39
CA VAL A 140 0.67 -7.43 10.29
C VAL A 140 0.09 -7.88 8.94
N GLY A 141 -0.80 -8.88 8.94
CA GLY A 141 -1.49 -9.37 7.74
C GLY A 141 -2.42 -8.35 7.06
N MET A 142 -2.61 -7.17 7.64
CA MET A 142 -3.34 -6.10 6.94
C MET A 142 -2.52 -5.35 5.89
N LEU A 143 -1.21 -5.63 5.79
CA LEU A 143 -0.38 -5.13 4.69
C LEU A 143 -0.44 -6.10 3.52
N SER A 144 -0.98 -5.63 2.38
CA SER A 144 -1.01 -6.40 1.13
C SER A 144 0.39 -6.59 0.54
N ALA A 145 0.55 -7.55 -0.38
CA ALA A 145 1.80 -7.74 -1.12
C ALA A 145 2.21 -6.48 -1.90
N ASP A 146 1.25 -5.73 -2.41
CA ASP A 146 1.47 -4.48 -3.15
C ASP A 146 2.08 -3.39 -2.25
N ILE A 147 1.63 -3.29 -0.99
CA ILE A 147 2.20 -2.37 0.01
C ILE A 147 3.62 -2.82 0.38
N TRP A 148 3.83 -4.12 0.66
CA TRP A 148 5.15 -4.66 0.96
C TRP A 148 6.13 -4.47 -0.20
N PHE A 149 5.70 -4.72 -1.44
CA PHE A 149 6.50 -4.45 -2.63
C PHE A 149 7.00 -3.00 -2.67
N SER A 150 6.10 -2.05 -2.45
CA SER A 150 6.44 -0.63 -2.46
C SER A 150 7.40 -0.25 -1.32
N ILE A 151 7.22 -0.84 -0.13
CA ILE A 151 8.13 -0.63 1.00
C ILE A 151 9.53 -1.16 0.68
N LEU A 152 9.63 -2.40 0.17
CA LEU A 152 10.92 -3.05 -0.10
C LEU A 152 11.65 -2.47 -1.31
N THR A 153 10.93 -1.84 -2.23
CA THR A 153 11.56 -1.08 -3.33
C THR A 153 12.29 0.16 -2.81
N ASP A 154 11.76 0.81 -1.77
CA ASP A 154 12.27 2.10 -1.32
C ASP A 154 13.17 2.01 -0.08
N PHE A 155 13.03 0.95 0.75
CA PHE A 155 13.69 0.84 2.06
C PHE A 155 14.26 -0.56 2.29
N ASP A 156 15.51 -0.61 2.74
CA ASP A 156 16.25 -1.82 3.09
C ASP A 156 16.34 -2.08 4.61
N ASN A 157 15.85 -1.13 5.42
CA ASN A 157 15.92 -1.15 6.88
C ASN A 157 14.57 -1.42 7.55
N VAL A 158 13.69 -2.18 6.91
CA VAL A 158 12.38 -2.55 7.47
C VAL A 158 12.39 -4.01 7.90
N SER A 159 11.96 -4.26 9.13
CA SER A 159 11.81 -5.61 9.71
C SER A 159 10.44 -5.78 10.33
N VAL A 160 10.02 -7.02 10.49
CA VAL A 160 8.84 -7.38 11.29
C VAL A 160 9.28 -7.74 12.70
N TYR A 161 8.64 -7.16 13.71
CA TYR A 161 8.79 -7.57 15.10
C TYR A 161 7.61 -8.41 15.55
N LEU A 162 7.83 -9.70 15.76
CA LEU A 162 6.83 -10.65 16.27
C LEU A 162 7.50 -11.68 17.18
N PRO A 163 7.26 -11.64 18.51
CA PRO A 163 7.76 -12.64 19.43
C PRO A 163 7.29 -14.05 19.04
N LEU A 164 8.16 -15.05 19.26
CA LEU A 164 7.85 -16.45 18.93
C LEU A 164 6.53 -16.91 19.57
N GLY A 165 5.70 -17.56 18.78
CA GLY A 165 4.42 -18.11 19.21
C GLY A 165 3.32 -17.08 19.50
N VAL A 166 3.53 -15.80 19.16
CA VAL A 166 2.52 -14.75 19.36
C VAL A 166 1.28 -14.98 18.50
N CYS A 167 1.46 -15.52 17.29
CA CYS A 167 0.38 -15.84 16.36
C CYS A 167 -0.35 -17.12 16.72
N ASP A 168 0.29 -18.13 17.31
CA ASP A 168 -0.32 -19.42 17.70
C ASP A 168 -1.53 -19.27 18.62
N ARG A 169 -1.53 -18.23 19.45
CA ARG A 169 -2.61 -17.95 20.43
C ARG A 169 -3.41 -16.71 20.03
N CYS A 170 -3.31 -16.28 18.78
CA CYS A 170 -4.02 -15.11 18.30
C CYS A 170 -5.44 -15.48 17.83
N ARG A 171 -6.42 -14.61 18.12
CA ARG A 171 -7.78 -14.77 17.57
C ARG A 171 -7.83 -14.54 16.06
N THR A 172 -6.84 -13.83 15.50
CA THR A 172 -6.70 -13.60 14.07
C THR A 172 -5.91 -14.77 13.45
N THR A 173 -6.56 -15.92 13.38
CA THR A 173 -5.95 -17.21 13.03
C THR A 173 -5.39 -17.26 11.60
N THR A 174 -5.96 -16.49 10.68
CA THR A 174 -5.52 -16.40 9.27
C THR A 174 -4.45 -15.32 9.04
N GLY A 175 -4.10 -14.57 10.10
CA GLY A 175 -3.20 -13.41 9.99
C GLY A 175 -1.75 -13.79 9.66
N GLU A 176 -1.26 -14.92 10.22
CA GLU A 176 0.10 -15.39 9.99
C GLU A 176 0.31 -15.81 8.52
N GLU A 177 -0.60 -16.59 7.99
CA GLU A 177 -0.58 -16.98 6.59
C GLU A 177 -0.65 -15.75 5.67
N ALA A 178 -1.54 -14.79 6.00
CA ALA A 178 -1.72 -13.57 5.20
C ALA A 178 -0.41 -12.75 5.10
N TYR A 179 0.26 -12.45 6.22
CA TYR A 179 1.49 -11.65 6.15
C TYR A 179 2.66 -12.43 5.56
N THR A 180 2.78 -13.71 5.86
CA THR A 180 3.85 -14.54 5.32
C THR A 180 3.78 -14.61 3.81
N GLN A 181 2.58 -14.82 3.27
CA GLN A 181 2.37 -14.87 1.81
C GLN A 181 2.59 -13.50 1.16
N ALA A 182 2.13 -12.41 1.79
CA ALA A 182 2.32 -11.06 1.28
C ALA A 182 3.81 -10.66 1.23
N ILE A 183 4.57 -10.95 2.30
CA ILE A 183 6.01 -10.70 2.36
C ILE A 183 6.74 -11.54 1.32
N ALA A 184 6.50 -12.86 1.28
CA ALA A 184 7.16 -13.75 0.33
C ALA A 184 6.95 -13.30 -1.14
N THR A 185 5.75 -12.83 -1.46
CA THR A 185 5.46 -12.27 -2.79
C THR A 185 6.27 -11.02 -3.08
N ALA A 186 6.35 -10.10 -2.12
CA ALA A 186 7.11 -8.86 -2.28
C ALA A 186 8.62 -9.10 -2.35
N GLU A 187 9.15 -10.04 -1.55
CA GLU A 187 10.55 -10.49 -1.60
C GLU A 187 10.90 -11.11 -2.95
N GLU A 188 9.99 -11.95 -3.50
CA GLU A 188 10.18 -12.53 -4.83
C GLU A 188 10.26 -11.44 -5.92
N TRP A 189 9.45 -10.39 -5.81
CA TRP A 189 9.40 -9.33 -6.81
C TRP A 189 10.57 -8.34 -6.71
N THR A 190 11.10 -8.11 -5.51
CA THR A 190 12.17 -7.12 -5.28
C THR A 190 13.56 -7.74 -5.17
N GLY A 191 13.65 -9.03 -4.83
CA GLY A 191 14.89 -9.67 -4.42
C GLY A 191 15.41 -9.21 -3.05
N ALA A 192 14.67 -8.33 -2.36
CA ALA A 192 14.97 -7.90 -0.99
C ALA A 192 14.50 -8.94 0.02
N THR A 193 14.92 -8.80 1.28
CA THR A 193 14.51 -9.70 2.38
C THR A 193 14.06 -8.87 3.58
N VAL A 194 12.91 -9.23 4.14
CA VAL A 194 12.38 -8.61 5.36
C VAL A 194 13.01 -9.28 6.59
N GLY A 195 13.65 -8.50 7.45
CA GLY A 195 14.17 -9.00 8.72
C GLY A 195 13.04 -9.41 9.67
N LEU A 196 13.27 -10.46 10.47
CA LEU A 196 12.38 -10.86 11.55
C LEU A 196 13.10 -10.71 12.90
N GLU A 197 12.58 -9.82 13.76
CA GLU A 197 13.03 -9.69 15.14
C GLU A 197 12.00 -10.37 16.07
N VAL A 198 12.49 -11.19 16.97
CA VAL A 198 11.65 -11.97 17.89
C VAL A 198 11.83 -11.58 19.36
N ASP A 199 12.92 -10.88 19.68
CA ASP A 199 13.23 -10.40 21.02
C ASP A 199 13.10 -8.89 21.12
N GLY A 200 12.17 -8.41 21.96
CA GLY A 200 11.97 -6.98 22.19
C GLY A 200 13.18 -6.24 22.75
N ASN A 201 14.15 -6.95 23.36
CA ASN A 201 15.38 -6.33 23.85
C ASN A 201 16.37 -5.99 22.73
N ASN A 202 16.21 -6.57 21.55
CA ASN A 202 17.08 -6.31 20.40
C ASN A 202 16.59 -5.16 19.51
N LEU A 203 15.45 -4.56 19.83
CA LEU A 203 14.91 -3.47 19.03
C LEU A 203 15.84 -2.24 19.09
N ASN A 204 16.20 -1.74 17.90
CA ASN A 204 17.06 -0.58 17.75
C ASN A 204 16.21 0.66 17.46
N HIS A 205 16.24 1.63 18.38
CA HIS A 205 15.50 2.89 18.27
C HIS A 205 16.41 4.10 17.94
N ASN A 206 17.62 3.84 17.42
CA ASN A 206 18.55 4.90 17.06
C ASN A 206 18.09 5.64 15.80
N PHE A 207 18.24 6.95 15.84
CA PHE A 207 18.10 7.79 14.65
C PHE A 207 19.26 7.63 13.69
N THR A 208 19.00 7.75 12.39
CA THR A 208 20.07 7.82 11.38
C THR A 208 20.95 9.05 11.61
N ARG A 209 22.24 8.95 11.27
CA ARG A 209 23.18 10.10 11.34
C ARG A 209 22.72 11.26 10.46
N ALA A 210 22.10 10.98 9.33
CA ALA A 210 21.58 12.00 8.44
C ALA A 210 20.41 12.76 9.07
N TYR A 211 19.51 12.06 9.77
CA TYR A 211 18.39 12.65 10.48
C TYR A 211 18.84 13.53 11.64
N ILE A 212 19.77 13.07 12.49
CA ILE A 212 20.33 13.84 13.60
C ILE A 212 20.98 15.14 13.11
N ARG A 213 21.76 15.08 12.03
CA ARG A 213 22.37 16.28 11.42
C ARG A 213 21.33 17.26 10.90
N SER A 214 20.27 16.76 10.27
CA SER A 214 19.15 17.55 9.77
C SER A 214 18.43 18.30 10.89
N GLN A 215 18.11 17.62 11.98
CA GLN A 215 17.48 18.21 13.17
C GLN A 215 18.37 19.25 13.83
N PHE A 216 19.68 18.97 13.96
CA PHE A 216 20.63 19.92 14.54
C PHE A 216 20.68 21.22 13.75
N ILE A 217 20.67 21.16 12.42
CA ILE A 217 20.70 22.34 11.55
C ILE A 217 19.38 23.10 11.61
N SER A 218 18.24 22.40 11.58
CA SER A 218 16.93 23.02 11.70
C SER A 218 16.78 23.79 13.01
N ASN A 219 17.27 23.22 14.12
CA ASN A 219 17.22 23.85 15.42
C ASN A 219 18.22 25.04 15.52
N ALA A 220 19.40 24.94 14.90
CA ALA A 220 20.37 26.05 14.83
C ALA A 220 19.82 27.21 13.95
N MET A 221 19.08 26.94 12.91
CA MET A 221 18.48 27.97 12.05
C MET A 221 17.28 28.67 12.71
N ASN A 222 16.49 27.96 13.52
CA ASN A 222 15.38 28.53 14.28
C ASN A 222 15.84 29.41 15.44
N GLY A 223 17.12 29.28 15.87
CA GLY A 223 17.77 30.12 16.92
C GLY A 223 18.56 31.27 16.36
N ALA A 224 18.81 31.35 15.06
CA ALA A 224 19.56 32.42 14.41
C ALA A 224 18.84 32.88 13.15
N GLU A 225 18.08 33.95 13.27
CA GLU A 225 17.61 34.69 12.08
C GLU A 225 18.83 35.17 11.28
N ARG A 226 18.83 34.75 9.99
CA ARG A 226 19.63 35.28 8.88
C ARG A 226 21.04 34.77 8.69
N LEU A 227 21.27 34.37 7.46
CA LEU A 227 22.51 34.18 6.74
C LEU A 227 23.15 32.78 6.84
N VAL A 228 22.77 31.85 5.99
CA VAL A 228 23.74 31.00 5.29
C VAL A 228 23.19 30.58 3.92
N SER A 229 23.98 30.83 2.89
CA SER A 229 23.75 30.47 1.50
C SER A 229 23.59 28.97 1.26
N ALA A 230 22.78 28.61 0.26
CA ALA A 230 22.28 27.30 -0.13
C ALA A 230 23.33 26.25 -0.61
N SER A 231 24.58 26.27 -0.10
CA SER A 231 25.67 25.45 -0.64
C SER A 231 26.39 24.54 0.37
N SER A 232 25.75 24.16 1.49
CA SER A 232 26.38 23.23 2.42
C SER A 232 25.97 21.78 2.14
N PRO A 233 26.93 20.81 2.08
CA PRO A 233 26.65 19.39 1.80
C PRO A 233 25.75 18.72 2.85
N VAL A 234 25.56 19.34 4.01
CA VAL A 234 24.71 18.85 5.08
C VAL A 234 23.21 19.17 4.84
N LEU A 235 22.93 20.31 4.22
CA LEU A 235 21.59 20.64 3.72
C LEU A 235 21.13 19.71 2.57
N ALA A 236 22.10 19.20 1.79
CA ALA A 236 21.82 18.24 0.73
C ALA A 236 21.28 16.90 1.29
N GLY A 237 21.79 16.42 2.43
CA GLY A 237 21.31 15.16 3.03
C GLY A 237 19.89 15.26 3.61
N ALA A 238 19.60 16.35 4.34
CA ALA A 238 18.26 16.61 4.88
C ALA A 238 17.23 16.86 3.79
N LYS A 239 17.64 17.61 2.76
CA LYS A 239 16.84 17.85 1.57
C LYS A 239 16.60 16.54 0.81
N ALA A 240 17.60 15.66 0.68
CA ALA A 240 17.45 14.36 0.02
C ALA A 240 16.43 13.46 0.74
N ILE A 241 16.39 13.44 2.09
CA ILE A 241 15.40 12.67 2.86
C ILE A 241 14.00 13.29 2.70
N ALA A 242 13.87 14.61 2.86
CA ALA A 242 12.62 15.31 2.66
C ALA A 242 12.14 15.24 1.20
N ASP A 243 13.07 15.33 0.24
CA ASP A 243 12.79 15.21 -1.17
C ASP A 243 12.40 13.75 -1.54
N ARG A 244 12.97 12.73 -0.88
CA ARG A 244 12.60 11.33 -1.06
C ARG A 244 11.17 11.05 -0.57
N ILE A 245 10.82 11.51 0.63
CA ILE A 245 9.46 11.42 1.18
C ILE A 245 8.47 12.22 0.32
N ASN A 246 8.84 13.43 -0.08
CA ASN A 246 8.00 14.32 -0.89
C ASN A 246 7.99 13.94 -2.38
N SER A 247 9.06 13.35 -2.93
CA SER A 247 9.09 12.93 -4.34
C SER A 247 8.17 11.74 -4.57
N HIS A 248 8.14 10.79 -3.64
CA HIS A 248 7.21 9.66 -3.72
C HIS A 248 5.75 10.13 -3.64
N ALA A 249 5.44 11.02 -2.69
CA ALA A 249 4.12 11.65 -2.60
C ALA A 249 3.74 12.40 -3.88
N ARG A 250 4.64 13.21 -4.40
CA ARG A 250 4.44 13.98 -5.64
C ARG A 250 4.38 13.09 -6.88
N SER A 251 5.15 12.00 -6.92
CA SER A 251 5.09 11.01 -8.01
C SER A 251 3.74 10.34 -8.08
N LEU A 252 3.17 9.95 -6.93
CA LEU A 252 1.85 9.33 -6.88
C LEU A 252 0.74 10.31 -7.28
N ASP A 253 0.85 11.60 -6.92
CA ASP A 253 -0.10 12.62 -7.32
C ASP A 253 0.04 13.00 -8.81
N LYS A 254 1.27 13.07 -9.32
CA LYS A 254 1.55 13.27 -10.75
C LYS A 254 1.09 12.09 -11.60
N LEU A 255 1.25 10.85 -11.11
CA LEU A 255 0.75 9.65 -11.76
C LEU A 255 -0.74 9.71 -12.04
N GLN A 256 -1.55 10.16 -11.09
CA GLN A 256 -2.97 10.33 -11.30
C GLN A 256 -3.25 11.32 -12.43
N THR A 257 -2.59 12.49 -12.39
CA THR A 257 -2.78 13.53 -13.41
C THR A 257 -2.29 13.08 -14.79
N GLN A 258 -1.16 12.38 -14.85
CA GLN A 258 -0.60 11.87 -16.12
C GLN A 258 -1.47 10.74 -16.70
N LEU A 259 -2.02 9.85 -15.86
CA LEU A 259 -2.95 8.83 -16.30
C LEU A 259 -4.23 9.43 -16.83
N ASP A 260 -4.76 10.46 -16.18
CA ASP A 260 -5.94 11.18 -16.65
C ASP A 260 -5.70 11.85 -18.00
N ASP A 261 -4.49 12.42 -18.22
CA ASP A 261 -4.11 13.07 -19.47
C ASP A 261 -3.79 12.08 -20.60
N VAL A 262 -2.99 11.03 -20.31
CA VAL A 262 -2.56 10.02 -21.32
C VAL A 262 -3.72 9.12 -21.75
N MET A 263 -4.64 8.83 -20.85
CA MET A 263 -5.77 7.94 -21.15
C MET A 263 -7.04 8.67 -21.60
N GLY A 264 -6.99 10.01 -21.74
CA GLY A 264 -8.12 10.80 -22.21
C GLY A 264 -9.34 10.78 -21.28
N LEU A 265 -9.12 10.54 -19.98
CA LEU A 265 -10.18 10.36 -18.97
C LEU A 265 -10.95 11.66 -18.65
N ARG A 266 -10.59 12.77 -19.25
CA ARG A 266 -11.32 14.05 -19.14
C ARG A 266 -12.62 14.10 -19.94
N THR A 267 -12.98 13.03 -20.63
CA THR A 267 -14.23 12.96 -21.38
C THR A 267 -15.37 12.44 -20.50
N THR A 268 -16.48 13.07 -20.62
CA THR A 268 -17.81 13.02 -20.02
C THR A 268 -18.47 11.63 -19.81
N ASP A 269 -17.73 10.53 -19.82
CA ASP A 269 -18.27 9.22 -19.62
C ASP A 269 -18.47 8.95 -18.12
N MET A 270 -19.71 8.70 -17.70
CA MET A 270 -20.14 8.58 -16.29
C MET A 270 -19.53 7.36 -15.55
N ARG A 271 -18.68 6.58 -16.19
CA ARG A 271 -17.94 5.46 -15.60
C ARG A 271 -16.44 5.72 -15.66
N GLN A 272 -15.97 6.58 -14.78
CA GLN A 272 -14.55 6.87 -14.64
C GLN A 272 -13.79 5.62 -14.15
N SER A 273 -12.72 5.22 -14.83
CA SER A 273 -11.85 4.13 -14.39
C SER A 273 -11.21 4.47 -13.04
N MET A 274 -11.15 3.48 -12.14
CA MET A 274 -10.69 3.66 -10.77
C MET A 274 -9.31 3.05 -10.58
N LEU A 275 -8.33 3.89 -10.21
CA LEU A 275 -7.02 3.44 -9.80
C LEU A 275 -7.05 3.17 -8.28
N THR A 276 -6.91 1.90 -7.88
CA THR A 276 -6.85 1.53 -6.46
C THR A 276 -5.57 2.05 -5.80
N GLN A 277 -5.59 2.23 -4.48
CA GLN A 277 -4.42 2.72 -3.74
C GLN A 277 -3.24 1.75 -3.84
N ASP A 278 -3.51 0.45 -3.72
CA ASP A 278 -2.49 -0.59 -3.85
C ASP A 278 -1.86 -0.56 -5.25
N ARG A 279 -2.68 -0.53 -6.32
CA ARG A 279 -2.16 -0.43 -7.68
C ARG A 279 -1.35 0.85 -7.90
N ARG A 280 -1.76 1.95 -7.30
CA ARG A 280 -1.03 3.22 -7.36
C ARG A 280 0.33 3.11 -6.70
N LEU A 281 0.44 2.41 -5.56
CA LEU A 281 1.72 2.16 -4.88
C LEU A 281 2.64 1.31 -5.75
N VAL A 282 2.13 0.20 -6.33
CA VAL A 282 2.91 -0.64 -7.26
C VAL A 282 3.44 0.17 -8.45
N MET A 283 2.58 0.97 -9.08
CA MET A 283 3.00 1.80 -10.21
C MET A 283 4.04 2.85 -9.79
N GLY A 284 3.89 3.44 -8.59
CA GLY A 284 4.86 4.38 -8.01
C GLY A 284 6.22 3.72 -7.77
N ALA A 285 6.25 2.52 -7.22
CA ALA A 285 7.46 1.74 -7.01
C ALA A 285 8.15 1.39 -8.34
N LEU A 286 7.39 0.90 -9.33
CA LEU A 286 7.89 0.60 -10.67
C LEU A 286 8.38 1.84 -11.44
N GLN A 287 7.87 3.02 -11.12
CA GLN A 287 8.37 4.26 -11.69
C GLN A 287 9.67 4.71 -11.03
N HIS A 288 9.84 4.42 -9.74
CA HIS A 288 11.06 4.66 -8.99
C HIS A 288 12.18 3.71 -9.42
N ASP A 289 11.85 2.41 -9.57
CA ASP A 289 12.76 1.37 -10.05
C ASP A 289 12.11 0.55 -11.18
N PRO A 290 12.23 1.00 -12.45
CA PRO A 290 11.66 0.30 -13.59
C PRO A 290 12.27 -1.09 -13.86
N ASP A 291 13.47 -1.34 -13.36
CA ASP A 291 14.18 -2.62 -13.55
C ASP A 291 13.50 -3.77 -12.79
N LEU A 292 12.66 -3.46 -11.82
CA LEU A 292 11.85 -4.45 -11.12
C LEU A 292 10.65 -4.98 -11.96
N ALA A 293 10.23 -4.27 -13.00
CA ALA A 293 9.05 -4.65 -13.77
C ALA A 293 9.07 -6.10 -14.29
N PRO A 294 10.17 -6.68 -14.78
CA PRO A 294 10.19 -8.08 -15.23
C PRO A 294 9.95 -9.12 -14.12
N TYR A 295 10.18 -8.75 -12.85
CA TYR A 295 10.06 -9.63 -11.69
C TYR A 295 8.69 -9.57 -11.04
N VAL A 296 7.91 -8.52 -11.29
CA VAL A 296 6.56 -8.36 -10.73
C VAL A 296 5.59 -9.25 -11.50
N LYS A 297 5.17 -10.34 -10.88
CA LYS A 297 4.31 -11.37 -11.49
C LYS A 297 2.84 -11.03 -11.30
N LEU A 298 2.31 -10.26 -12.21
CA LEU A 298 0.89 -9.96 -12.29
C LEU A 298 0.26 -10.69 -13.48
N ALA A 299 -1.06 -10.86 -13.45
CA ALA A 299 -1.82 -11.43 -14.55
C ALA A 299 -2.84 -10.42 -15.06
N ALA A 300 -3.15 -10.47 -16.33
CA ALA A 300 -4.19 -9.67 -16.95
C ALA A 300 -4.99 -10.50 -17.94
N PRO A 301 -6.26 -10.17 -18.20
CA PRO A 301 -7.04 -10.90 -19.19
C PRO A 301 -6.57 -10.59 -20.60
N ILE A 302 -6.45 -11.62 -21.42
CA ILE A 302 -6.39 -11.49 -22.87
C ILE A 302 -7.75 -11.81 -23.46
N TRP A 303 -8.10 -11.18 -24.57
CA TRP A 303 -9.39 -11.30 -25.24
C TRP A 303 -9.25 -12.01 -26.57
N ASP A 304 -10.03 -13.10 -26.74
CA ASP A 304 -10.21 -13.80 -28.00
C ASP A 304 -11.55 -13.37 -28.65
N SER A 305 -11.43 -12.49 -29.64
CA SER A 305 -12.60 -11.95 -30.35
C SER A 305 -13.40 -13.01 -31.12
N SER A 306 -12.78 -14.15 -31.48
CA SER A 306 -13.45 -15.22 -32.23
C SER A 306 -14.43 -16.01 -31.36
N LYS A 307 -14.27 -15.99 -30.04
CA LYS A 307 -15.12 -16.68 -29.06
C LYS A 307 -16.10 -15.75 -28.35
N CYS A 308 -15.84 -14.43 -28.39
CA CYS A 308 -16.61 -13.46 -27.64
C CYS A 308 -17.96 -13.16 -28.27
N THR A 309 -19.05 -13.32 -27.49
CA THR A 309 -20.42 -12.96 -27.89
C THR A 309 -20.81 -11.52 -27.59
N VAL A 310 -19.89 -10.73 -27.06
CA VAL A 310 -20.08 -9.30 -26.70
C VAL A 310 -21.24 -9.11 -25.69
N CYS A 311 -21.46 -10.07 -24.79
CA CYS A 311 -22.53 -10.02 -23.77
C CYS A 311 -22.38 -8.89 -22.76
N GLY A 312 -21.15 -8.40 -22.51
CA GLY A 312 -20.87 -7.29 -21.59
C GLY A 312 -20.68 -7.69 -20.12
N ASP A 313 -20.82 -8.96 -19.74
CA ASP A 313 -20.71 -9.41 -18.34
C ASP A 313 -19.37 -9.04 -17.71
N CYS A 314 -18.26 -9.19 -18.43
CA CYS A 314 -16.93 -8.82 -17.98
C CYS A 314 -16.80 -7.30 -17.70
N LYS A 315 -17.38 -6.46 -18.56
CA LYS A 315 -17.41 -5.00 -18.37
C LYS A 315 -18.24 -4.61 -17.14
N ASN A 316 -19.40 -5.24 -16.97
CA ASN A 316 -20.31 -4.94 -15.86
C ASN A 316 -19.77 -5.41 -14.52
N THR A 317 -19.03 -6.53 -14.49
CA THR A 317 -18.39 -7.07 -13.28
C THR A 317 -17.14 -6.29 -12.87
N CYS A 318 -16.47 -5.63 -13.82
CA CYS A 318 -15.23 -4.91 -13.55
C CYS A 318 -15.51 -3.60 -12.80
N THR A 319 -15.44 -3.64 -11.48
CA THR A 319 -15.74 -2.48 -10.62
C THR A 319 -14.66 -1.39 -10.65
N THR A 320 -13.47 -1.69 -11.18
CA THR A 320 -12.44 -0.68 -11.47
C THR A 320 -12.60 -0.05 -12.85
N HIS A 321 -13.56 -0.53 -13.64
CA HIS A 321 -13.80 -0.09 -15.02
C HIS A 321 -12.56 -0.17 -15.92
N ALA A 322 -11.74 -1.20 -15.70
CA ALA A 322 -10.59 -1.49 -16.54
C ALA A 322 -10.97 -2.05 -17.91
N ILE A 323 -12.18 -2.62 -18.05
CA ILE A 323 -12.67 -3.20 -19.30
C ILE A 323 -13.69 -2.26 -19.92
N ASP A 324 -13.50 -1.97 -21.20
CA ASP A 324 -14.44 -1.24 -22.03
C ASP A 324 -14.78 -2.01 -23.33
N ILE A 325 -15.98 -1.80 -23.85
CA ILE A 325 -16.46 -2.39 -25.10
C ILE A 325 -17.04 -1.25 -25.92
N ASP A 326 -16.47 -1.03 -27.11
CA ASP A 326 -16.91 0.02 -28.02
C ASP A 326 -18.19 -0.37 -28.80
N GLU A 327 -18.73 0.59 -29.57
CA GLU A 327 -19.93 0.39 -30.39
C GLU A 327 -19.78 -0.71 -31.45
N ARG A 328 -18.55 -1.08 -31.80
CA ARG A 328 -18.24 -2.15 -32.76
C ARG A 328 -18.03 -3.50 -32.10
N GLY A 329 -18.22 -3.58 -30.78
CA GLY A 329 -18.01 -4.79 -30.00
C GLY A 329 -16.56 -5.13 -29.69
N LYS A 330 -15.62 -4.20 -29.94
CA LYS A 330 -14.21 -4.38 -29.61
C LYS A 330 -14.00 -4.15 -28.11
N LEU A 331 -13.46 -5.17 -27.45
CA LEU A 331 -13.08 -5.08 -26.05
C LEU A 331 -11.68 -4.48 -25.89
N THR A 332 -11.55 -3.54 -24.96
CA THR A 332 -10.29 -2.91 -24.60
C THR A 332 -10.06 -3.07 -23.11
N ILE A 333 -8.82 -3.39 -22.72
CA ILE A 333 -8.41 -3.55 -21.31
C ILE A 333 -7.39 -2.47 -20.97
N LYS A 334 -7.74 -1.65 -19.99
CA LYS A 334 -6.89 -0.57 -19.50
C LYS A 334 -6.03 -1.12 -18.37
N MET A 335 -4.81 -1.57 -18.66
CA MET A 335 -3.91 -2.28 -17.75
C MET A 335 -3.64 -1.58 -16.41
N PRO A 336 -3.44 -0.26 -16.34
CA PRO A 336 -3.25 0.43 -15.06
C PRO A 336 -4.39 0.24 -14.06
N PHE A 337 -5.62 0.08 -14.56
CA PHE A 337 -6.81 -0.10 -13.72
C PHE A 337 -7.18 -1.57 -13.46
N CYS A 338 -6.49 -2.51 -14.12
CA CYS A 338 -6.70 -3.93 -13.89
C CYS A 338 -6.00 -4.35 -12.59
N VAL A 339 -6.79 -4.81 -11.61
CA VAL A 339 -6.31 -5.25 -10.29
C VAL A 339 -6.10 -6.76 -10.20
N ASN A 340 -5.97 -7.44 -11.31
CA ASN A 340 -5.65 -8.88 -11.39
C ASN A 340 -6.62 -9.80 -10.63
N CYS A 341 -7.87 -9.41 -10.52
CA CYS A 341 -8.85 -10.14 -9.72
C CYS A 341 -9.35 -11.44 -10.36
N GLY A 342 -9.26 -11.58 -11.70
CA GLY A 342 -9.73 -12.75 -12.45
C GLY A 342 -11.26 -12.82 -12.65
N ALA A 343 -12.05 -11.93 -12.05
CA ALA A 343 -13.50 -12.01 -12.09
C ALA A 343 -14.09 -11.98 -13.50
N CYS A 344 -13.45 -11.26 -14.42
CA CYS A 344 -13.91 -11.18 -15.83
C CYS A 344 -13.84 -12.52 -16.57
N GLU A 345 -12.84 -13.36 -16.27
CA GLU A 345 -12.72 -14.73 -16.79
C GLU A 345 -13.79 -15.63 -16.15
N ILE A 346 -13.97 -15.55 -14.83
CA ILE A 346 -14.92 -16.38 -14.08
C ILE A 346 -16.37 -16.12 -14.51
N VAL A 347 -16.74 -14.87 -14.76
CA VAL A 347 -18.12 -14.51 -15.14
C VAL A 347 -18.40 -14.67 -16.61
N CYS A 348 -17.38 -14.85 -17.46
CA CYS A 348 -17.56 -14.99 -18.91
C CYS A 348 -18.32 -16.28 -19.23
N PRO A 349 -19.45 -16.19 -19.97
CA PRO A 349 -20.20 -17.38 -20.33
C PRO A 349 -19.52 -18.21 -21.43
N GLU A 350 -18.56 -17.60 -22.15
CA GLU A 350 -17.87 -18.25 -23.27
C GLU A 350 -16.47 -18.69 -22.83
N PRO A 351 -16.23 -19.99 -22.63
CA PRO A 351 -14.92 -20.49 -22.19
C PRO A 351 -13.79 -20.08 -23.13
N GLY A 352 -12.76 -19.45 -22.57
CA GLY A 352 -11.57 -19.02 -23.29
C GLY A 352 -11.75 -17.76 -24.16
N ALA A 353 -12.89 -17.05 -24.06
CA ALA A 353 -13.04 -15.72 -24.65
C ALA A 353 -12.25 -14.66 -23.87
N LEU A 354 -12.12 -14.87 -22.56
CA LEU A 354 -11.20 -14.14 -21.68
C LEU A 354 -10.38 -15.16 -20.89
N THR A 355 -9.08 -14.97 -20.84
CA THR A 355 -8.16 -15.86 -20.11
C THR A 355 -7.12 -15.03 -19.41
N MET A 356 -6.93 -15.25 -18.11
CA MET A 356 -5.87 -14.59 -17.33
C MET A 356 -4.51 -15.16 -17.71
N VAL A 357 -3.61 -14.29 -18.14
CA VAL A 357 -2.22 -14.65 -18.50
C VAL A 357 -1.23 -13.72 -17.79
N PRO A 358 0.02 -14.15 -17.59
CA PRO A 358 1.07 -13.24 -17.10
C PRO A 358 1.15 -11.99 -17.99
N MET A 359 1.10 -10.82 -17.35
CA MET A 359 1.19 -9.54 -18.07
C MET A 359 2.62 -9.03 -18.14
N ASN A 360 2.89 -8.21 -19.14
CA ASN A 360 4.10 -7.40 -19.18
C ASN A 360 3.92 -6.18 -18.26
N THR A 361 4.48 -6.23 -17.06
CA THR A 361 4.34 -5.16 -16.06
C THR A 361 5.06 -3.87 -16.43
N SER A 362 5.93 -3.89 -17.45
CA SER A 362 6.50 -2.65 -18.02
C SER A 362 5.42 -1.71 -18.58
N GLU A 363 4.22 -2.22 -18.89
CA GLU A 363 3.07 -1.41 -19.29
C GLU A 363 2.49 -0.57 -18.13
N LEU A 364 2.84 -0.90 -16.88
CA LEU A 364 2.47 -0.12 -15.71
C LEU A 364 3.43 1.04 -15.43
N VAL A 365 4.60 1.05 -16.07
CA VAL A 365 5.53 2.16 -15.99
C VAL A 365 5.04 3.32 -16.86
N VAL A 366 4.64 4.40 -16.20
CA VAL A 366 4.18 5.61 -16.91
C VAL A 366 5.39 6.36 -17.44
N ARG A 367 5.62 6.28 -18.74
CA ARG A 367 6.69 7.03 -19.41
C ARG A 367 6.25 8.46 -19.64
N ASP A 368 7.05 9.41 -19.19
CA ASP A 368 6.85 10.82 -19.51
C ASP A 368 7.35 11.09 -20.94
N ARG A 369 6.42 11.04 -21.91
CA ARG A 369 6.72 11.28 -23.32
C ARG A 369 7.43 12.62 -23.57
N LYS A 370 7.17 13.62 -22.71
CA LYS A 370 7.84 14.92 -22.85
C LYS A 370 9.29 14.87 -22.40
N ALA A 371 9.58 14.10 -21.34
CA ALA A 371 10.96 13.90 -20.90
C ALA A 371 11.76 13.09 -21.94
N GLU A 372 11.18 12.02 -22.51
CA GLU A 372 11.81 11.22 -23.57
C GLU A 372 12.07 12.06 -24.86
N GLU A 373 11.15 12.95 -25.21
CA GLU A 373 11.31 13.82 -26.37
C GLU A 373 12.38 14.91 -26.15
N THR A 374 12.49 15.40 -24.90
CA THR A 374 13.53 16.35 -24.50
C THR A 374 14.91 15.66 -24.48
N GLU A 375 15.06 14.49 -23.90
CA GLU A 375 16.29 13.71 -23.93
C GLU A 375 16.72 13.34 -25.36
N ARG A 376 15.75 13.02 -26.21
CA ARG A 376 16.01 12.72 -27.63
C ARG A 376 16.45 13.94 -28.44
N LEU A 377 15.96 15.14 -28.07
CA LEU A 377 16.37 16.41 -28.68
C LEU A 377 17.74 16.88 -28.15
N GLU A 378 18.07 16.58 -26.90
CA GLU A 378 19.39 16.88 -26.32
C GLU A 378 20.50 15.91 -26.80
N ALA A 379 20.12 14.71 -27.26
CA ALA A 379 21.05 13.70 -27.79
C ALA A 379 21.33 13.85 -29.31
N LEU A 380 20.67 14.78 -30.01
CA LEU A 380 20.87 15.13 -31.43
C LEU A 380 21.68 16.39 -31.56
#